data_cffd3e62237ff26d43849752b711860e
#
_entry.id   cffd3e62237ff26d43849752b711860e
#
_cell.length_a   1.000
_cell.length_b   1.000
_cell.length_c   1.000
_cell.angle_alpha   90.00
_cell.angle_beta   90.00
_cell.angle_gamma   90.00
#
_symmetry.space_group_name_H-M   'P 1'
#
loop_
_entity.id
_entity.type
_entity.pdbx_description
1 polymer ?
#
loop_
_entity_poly.entity_id
_entity_poly.type
_entity_poly.pdbx_seq_one_letter_code
_entity_poly.pdbx_strand_id
1 'polypeptide(L)'
;DCVPDGGALGWTGTAERTADLRETISFNRVSGRGGELNQLAGALAIVVPRWSPGGDGIAFAGTRQEAASYTRLWLVSAAGGDQRCLTEGADLCLGDHCISDMRSGHGFEMSWTDDGSRIVFPVALQGRTELWSCDAAGTSLREEVTGNRQLYDWSLAGTTIAFAAADPTTPGAPWARGWGGGGCETAVNPFLRERRVAVAGGWECTAVDGRELEGWLLKPDGFDPARKWPLVMEIHGGPHGEYSWAFFHEFQVLAGQGYLVFYVNPRGSCGYGEAFQKACVLDWGGKDYEDLMTSLDQLMDRTGYVDGDRLGVGGGSFGGFMTNWIVGHTDRFKAAVSMRSIADFVSDYRACDIALWNDQEMGVLNWTDPRSMWDRSPIRFVENIHTPLLLTHGEMDLRCPIHQAEELFGALRVLRREVELVRFPEESHDLSRSGRPDRRIERLNRIAGWFRKRIPVGERETATAGAAGD
;
A
#
# COMPACT_ATOMS: atom_id res chain seq x y z
N ASP A 1 23.18 -1.73 -15.87
CA ASP A 1 22.94 -2.67 -16.97
C ASP A 1 23.98 -2.50 -18.06
N CYS A 2 24.32 -3.56 -18.78
CA CYS A 2 25.35 -3.55 -19.84
C CYS A 2 24.67 -3.58 -21.21
N VAL A 3 25.30 -2.93 -22.21
CA VAL A 3 24.95 -3.17 -23.60
C VAL A 3 25.16 -4.66 -23.93
N PRO A 4 24.33 -5.31 -24.72
CA PRO A 4 24.41 -6.75 -25.00
C PRO A 4 25.78 -7.24 -25.52
N ASP A 5 26.53 -6.37 -26.23
CA ASP A 5 27.86 -6.66 -26.71
C ASP A 5 29.01 -6.33 -25.70
N GLY A 6 28.67 -5.85 -24.50
CA GLY A 6 29.63 -5.43 -23.47
C GLY A 6 30.36 -4.11 -23.76
N GLY A 7 29.98 -3.39 -24.80
CA GLY A 7 30.66 -2.17 -25.28
C GLY A 7 30.43 -0.93 -24.42
N ALA A 8 29.41 -0.92 -23.56
CA ALA A 8 29.12 0.18 -22.68
C ALA A 8 28.37 -0.24 -21.41
N LEU A 9 28.44 0.58 -20.37
CA LEU A 9 27.71 0.43 -19.14
C LEU A 9 26.71 1.60 -18.98
N GLY A 10 25.52 1.29 -18.54
CA GLY A 10 24.55 2.28 -18.14
C GLY A 10 24.25 2.16 -16.64
N TRP A 11 24.12 3.28 -15.96
CA TRP A 11 23.68 3.30 -14.57
C TRP A 11 22.81 4.51 -14.29
N THR A 12 21.97 4.41 -13.25
CA THR A 12 21.20 5.51 -12.70
C THR A 12 21.99 6.20 -11.59
N GLY A 13 21.91 7.50 -11.52
CA GLY A 13 22.59 8.29 -10.49
C GLY A 13 22.32 9.77 -10.68
N THR A 14 22.79 10.57 -9.75
CA THR A 14 22.72 12.02 -9.84
C THR A 14 24.11 12.63 -9.70
N ALA A 15 24.38 13.66 -10.49
CA ALA A 15 25.60 14.45 -10.40
C ALA A 15 25.40 15.76 -9.59
N GLU A 16 24.18 16.03 -9.13
CA GLU A 16 23.86 17.24 -8.39
C GLU A 16 24.31 17.15 -6.92
N ARG A 17 24.94 18.21 -6.39
CA ARG A 17 25.34 18.31 -4.97
C ARG A 17 24.13 18.33 -4.01
N THR A 18 22.95 18.59 -4.53
CA THR A 18 21.66 18.63 -3.82
C THR A 18 20.79 17.43 -4.16
N ALA A 19 21.40 16.28 -4.50
CA ALA A 19 20.70 15.07 -4.86
C ALA A 19 19.66 14.63 -3.83
N ASP A 20 19.98 14.80 -2.54
CA ASP A 20 19.07 14.49 -1.43
C ASP A 20 17.85 15.45 -1.37
N LEU A 21 17.89 16.53 -2.15
CA LEU A 21 16.82 17.54 -2.23
C LEU A 21 16.00 17.47 -3.53
N ARG A 22 16.33 16.53 -4.42
CA ARG A 22 15.61 16.33 -5.69
C ARG A 22 15.61 14.85 -6.05
N GLU A 23 14.46 14.31 -6.30
CA GLU A 23 14.29 12.91 -6.77
C GLU A 23 14.74 12.72 -8.24
N THR A 24 15.48 13.67 -8.81
CA THR A 24 15.93 13.57 -10.21
C THR A 24 17.10 12.61 -10.31
N ILE A 25 16.85 11.43 -10.83
CA ILE A 25 17.86 10.45 -11.17
C ILE A 25 18.15 10.54 -12.67
N SER A 26 19.40 10.82 -13.03
CA SER A 26 19.84 10.78 -14.43
C SER A 26 20.21 9.36 -14.81
N PHE A 27 19.89 8.96 -16.02
CA PHE A 27 20.46 7.77 -16.63
C PHE A 27 21.70 8.15 -17.44
N ASN A 28 22.81 7.49 -17.14
CA ASN A 28 24.12 7.83 -17.70
C ASN A 28 24.74 6.63 -18.40
N ARG A 29 25.49 6.90 -19.45
CA ARG A 29 26.26 5.91 -20.22
C ARG A 29 27.75 6.20 -20.12
N VAL A 30 28.55 5.14 -19.99
CA VAL A 30 29.99 5.21 -20.13
C VAL A 30 30.46 4.07 -21.07
N SER A 31 31.47 4.33 -21.89
CA SER A 31 32.12 3.29 -22.68
C SER A 31 32.72 2.21 -21.75
N GLY A 32 32.66 0.95 -22.13
CA GLY A 32 33.27 -0.18 -21.41
C GLY A 32 34.81 -0.06 -21.25
N ARG A 33 35.44 0.87 -21.98
CA ARG A 33 36.88 1.18 -21.85
C ARG A 33 37.15 2.42 -21.01
N GLY A 34 36.11 2.98 -20.35
CA GLY A 34 36.17 4.28 -19.66
C GLY A 34 35.98 5.46 -20.62
N GLY A 35 35.84 6.66 -20.12
CA GLY A 35 35.63 7.88 -20.91
C GLY A 35 34.66 8.85 -20.26
N GLU A 36 34.17 9.79 -21.05
CA GLU A 36 33.19 10.77 -20.59
C GLU A 36 31.84 10.14 -20.30
N LEU A 37 31.19 10.65 -19.26
CA LEU A 37 29.81 10.37 -18.90
C LEU A 37 28.87 11.09 -19.85
N ASN A 38 28.06 10.34 -20.57
CA ASN A 38 26.99 10.91 -21.38
C ASN A 38 25.65 10.68 -20.68
N GLN A 39 24.99 11.76 -20.27
CA GLN A 39 23.63 11.70 -19.76
C GLN A 39 22.68 11.40 -20.94
N LEU A 40 21.97 10.28 -20.87
CA LEU A 40 21.01 9.84 -21.88
C LEU A 40 19.59 10.29 -21.57
N ALA A 41 19.23 10.34 -20.29
CA ALA A 41 17.91 10.73 -19.82
C ALA A 41 18.00 11.48 -18.49
N GLY A 42 17.04 12.38 -18.23
CA GLY A 42 16.95 13.18 -17.02
C GLY A 42 15.57 13.83 -16.89
N ALA A 43 15.38 14.66 -15.88
CA ALA A 43 14.12 15.33 -15.54
C ALA A 43 12.97 14.41 -15.12
N LEU A 44 13.26 13.14 -14.82
CA LEU A 44 12.34 12.12 -14.30
C LEU A 44 13.00 11.41 -13.12
N ALA A 45 12.19 10.87 -12.21
CA ALA A 45 12.66 9.84 -11.28
C ALA A 45 12.75 8.52 -12.06
N ILE A 46 13.98 8.14 -12.47
CA ILE A 46 14.22 7.00 -13.37
C ILE A 46 14.60 5.76 -12.56
N VAL A 47 13.92 4.65 -12.82
CA VAL A 47 14.25 3.35 -12.22
C VAL A 47 14.35 2.26 -13.30
N VAL A 48 15.14 1.24 -13.02
CA VAL A 48 15.25 -0.03 -13.77
C VAL A 48 15.43 0.15 -15.29
N PRO A 49 16.51 0.80 -15.76
CA PRO A 49 16.80 0.85 -17.19
C PRO A 49 17.16 -0.53 -17.73
N ARG A 50 16.70 -0.83 -18.95
CA ARG A 50 16.99 -2.08 -19.70
C ARG A 50 17.33 -1.78 -21.15
N TRP A 51 18.51 -2.24 -21.56
CA TRP A 51 18.92 -2.17 -22.95
C TRP A 51 18.03 -3.05 -23.83
N SER A 52 17.71 -2.57 -25.03
CA SER A 52 17.13 -3.41 -26.07
C SER A 52 18.14 -4.51 -26.45
N PRO A 53 17.70 -5.70 -26.89
CA PRO A 53 18.60 -6.77 -27.34
C PRO A 53 19.53 -6.33 -28.50
N GLY A 54 19.11 -5.40 -29.33
CA GLY A 54 19.92 -4.83 -30.41
C GLY A 54 20.90 -3.73 -29.94
N GLY A 55 20.79 -3.26 -28.69
CA GLY A 55 21.66 -2.21 -28.15
C GLY A 55 21.40 -0.80 -28.70
N ASP A 56 20.31 -0.58 -29.40
CA ASP A 56 19.94 0.69 -30.06
C ASP A 56 19.03 1.57 -29.22
N GLY A 57 18.38 1.02 -28.19
CA GLY A 57 17.47 1.71 -27.32
C GLY A 57 17.56 1.26 -25.86
N ILE A 58 17.05 2.10 -24.96
CA ILE A 58 16.99 1.84 -23.53
C ILE A 58 15.56 2.13 -23.05
N ALA A 59 14.88 1.10 -22.60
CA ALA A 59 13.61 1.24 -21.91
C ALA A 59 13.85 1.48 -20.41
N PHE A 60 13.02 2.31 -19.77
CA PHE A 60 13.09 2.56 -18.33
C PHE A 60 11.72 2.92 -17.79
N ALA A 61 11.51 2.66 -16.51
CA ALA A 61 10.38 3.21 -15.78
C ALA A 61 10.75 4.59 -15.23
N GLY A 62 9.80 5.53 -15.30
CA GLY A 62 10.06 6.88 -14.85
C GLY A 62 8.78 7.59 -14.41
N THR A 63 8.93 8.43 -13.37
CA THR A 63 7.86 9.24 -12.80
C THR A 63 8.15 10.71 -13.04
N ARG A 64 7.16 11.49 -13.48
CA ARG A 64 7.25 12.94 -13.51
C ARG A 64 7.37 13.49 -12.10
N GLN A 65 8.10 14.61 -11.93
CA GLN A 65 8.33 15.22 -10.61
C GLN A 65 7.12 16.04 -10.13
N GLU A 66 5.99 15.39 -10.05
CA GLU A 66 4.75 15.95 -9.50
C GLU A 66 4.20 15.01 -8.44
N ALA A 67 3.54 15.55 -7.42
CA ALA A 67 2.90 14.75 -6.38
C ALA A 67 2.02 13.66 -7.00
N ALA A 68 2.14 12.45 -6.48
CA ALA A 68 1.31 11.31 -6.85
C ALA A 68 1.25 11.00 -8.35
N SER A 69 2.31 11.31 -9.13
CA SER A 69 2.36 10.97 -10.55
C SER A 69 2.61 9.48 -10.77
N TYR A 70 1.98 8.92 -11.79
CA TYR A 70 2.16 7.53 -12.17
C TYR A 70 3.56 7.25 -12.72
N THR A 71 4.11 6.11 -12.33
CA THR A 71 5.28 5.53 -13.00
C THR A 71 4.86 5.03 -14.38
N ARG A 72 5.56 5.49 -15.43
CA ARG A 72 5.27 5.18 -16.82
C ARG A 72 6.46 4.52 -17.49
N LEU A 73 6.21 3.85 -18.63
CA LEU A 73 7.27 3.27 -19.46
C LEU A 73 7.79 4.30 -20.45
N TRP A 74 9.10 4.45 -20.49
CA TRP A 74 9.82 5.38 -21.36
C TRP A 74 10.85 4.65 -22.22
N LEU A 75 11.18 5.24 -23.34
CA LEU A 75 12.22 4.77 -24.25
C LEU A 75 13.09 5.96 -24.68
N VAL A 76 14.41 5.74 -24.69
CA VAL A 76 15.40 6.68 -25.23
C VAL A 76 16.35 5.92 -26.16
N SER A 77 16.86 6.60 -27.19
CA SER A 77 17.91 6.04 -28.05
C SER A 77 19.22 5.83 -27.28
N ALA A 78 19.96 4.78 -27.61
CA ALA A 78 21.30 4.54 -27.09
C ALA A 78 22.29 5.69 -27.39
N ALA A 79 22.01 6.51 -28.39
CA ALA A 79 22.77 7.72 -28.72
C ALA A 79 22.34 8.96 -27.88
N GLY A 80 21.30 8.82 -27.05
CA GLY A 80 20.65 9.93 -26.34
C GLY A 80 19.60 10.63 -27.20
N GLY A 81 19.09 11.76 -26.73
CA GLY A 81 18.08 12.56 -27.41
C GLY A 81 16.74 12.57 -26.67
N ASP A 82 15.64 12.79 -27.40
CA ASP A 82 14.32 12.93 -26.84
C ASP A 82 13.82 11.61 -26.21
N GLN A 83 13.30 11.72 -24.99
CA GLN A 83 12.66 10.62 -24.28
C GLN A 83 11.21 10.51 -24.71
N ARG A 84 10.78 9.32 -25.07
CA ARG A 84 9.40 9.05 -25.49
C ARG A 84 8.69 8.19 -24.46
N CYS A 85 7.56 8.66 -23.95
CA CYS A 85 6.68 7.87 -23.09
C CYS A 85 5.89 6.87 -23.96
N LEU A 86 6.00 5.59 -23.66
CA LEU A 86 5.32 4.52 -24.41
C LEU A 86 3.90 4.26 -23.87
N THR A 87 3.61 4.68 -22.64
CA THR A 87 2.32 4.47 -21.96
C THR A 87 1.58 5.77 -21.67
N GLU A 88 1.93 6.88 -22.36
CA GLU A 88 1.30 8.21 -22.14
C GLU A 88 -0.21 8.19 -22.37
N GLY A 89 -0.68 7.46 -23.37
CA GLY A 89 -2.10 7.36 -23.72
C GLY A 89 -2.90 6.36 -22.88
N ALA A 90 -2.24 5.65 -21.95
CA ALA A 90 -2.87 4.68 -21.08
C ALA A 90 -2.76 5.14 -19.62
N ASP A 91 -3.87 5.09 -18.90
CA ASP A 91 -3.90 5.45 -17.47
C ASP A 91 -3.46 4.27 -16.59
N LEU A 92 -2.20 3.82 -16.80
CA LEU A 92 -1.59 2.67 -16.17
C LEU A 92 -0.44 3.10 -15.26
N CYS A 93 -0.45 2.63 -14.02
CA CYS A 93 0.67 2.76 -13.10
C CYS A 93 1.55 1.52 -13.18
N LEU A 94 2.81 1.68 -13.60
CA LEU A 94 3.76 0.57 -13.65
C LEU A 94 4.24 0.21 -12.25
N GLY A 95 4.33 -1.07 -11.96
CA GLY A 95 4.84 -1.61 -10.70
C GLY A 95 3.82 -2.44 -9.94
N ASP A 96 4.28 -3.01 -8.82
CA ASP A 96 3.43 -3.61 -7.79
C ASP A 96 3.26 -2.59 -6.65
N HIS A 97 2.05 -2.07 -6.48
CA HIS A 97 1.70 -1.11 -5.44
C HIS A 97 0.84 -1.73 -4.34
N CYS A 98 0.63 -3.04 -4.40
CA CYS A 98 -0.17 -3.77 -3.43
C CYS A 98 0.50 -3.81 -2.06
N ILE A 99 -0.19 -3.37 -1.04
CA ILE A 99 0.25 -3.46 0.35
C ILE A 99 0.10 -4.91 0.83
N SER A 100 1.16 -5.44 1.43
CA SER A 100 1.20 -6.79 1.99
C SER A 100 1.82 -6.77 3.39
N ASP A 101 1.44 -7.73 4.24
CA ASP A 101 2.13 -8.05 5.50
C ASP A 101 2.96 -9.34 5.41
N MET A 102 3.05 -9.95 4.22
CA MET A 102 3.79 -11.19 4.00
C MET A 102 5.23 -10.94 3.57
N ARG A 103 5.50 -9.81 2.91
CA ARG A 103 6.81 -9.44 2.39
C ARG A 103 6.98 -7.94 2.32
N SER A 104 8.21 -7.46 2.45
CA SER A 104 8.55 -6.06 2.17
C SER A 104 8.78 -5.87 0.67
N GLY A 105 8.67 -4.61 0.25
CA GLY A 105 8.70 -4.07 -1.10
C GLY A 105 9.29 -4.92 -2.21
N HIS A 106 8.67 -4.86 -3.36
CA HIS A 106 9.08 -5.63 -4.53
C HIS A 106 9.99 -4.79 -5.40
N GLY A 107 11.04 -5.41 -5.91
CA GLY A 107 11.80 -4.80 -6.98
C GLY A 107 10.89 -4.65 -8.20
N PHE A 108 10.83 -3.44 -8.77
CA PHE A 108 10.24 -3.28 -10.10
C PHE A 108 11.17 -3.94 -11.11
N GLU A 109 10.65 -4.85 -11.90
CA GLU A 109 11.37 -5.50 -12.98
C GLU A 109 10.66 -5.26 -14.32
N MET A 110 11.44 -5.06 -15.39
CA MET A 110 10.94 -5.07 -16.75
C MET A 110 11.92 -5.86 -17.64
N SER A 111 11.44 -6.40 -18.74
CA SER A 111 12.26 -7.18 -19.65
C SER A 111 11.85 -6.96 -21.09
N TRP A 112 12.82 -6.91 -21.98
CA TRP A 112 12.59 -7.04 -23.40
C TRP A 112 12.36 -8.52 -23.78
N THR A 113 11.54 -8.76 -24.79
CA THR A 113 11.54 -10.05 -25.49
C THR A 113 12.86 -10.25 -26.23
N ASP A 114 13.29 -11.49 -26.43
CA ASP A 114 14.58 -11.80 -27.04
C ASP A 114 14.74 -11.21 -28.45
N ASP A 115 13.64 -11.07 -29.19
CA ASP A 115 13.57 -10.46 -30.52
C ASP A 115 13.52 -8.93 -30.48
N GLY A 116 13.48 -8.31 -29.30
CA GLY A 116 13.38 -6.87 -29.12
C GLY A 116 12.06 -6.25 -29.56
N SER A 117 11.05 -7.06 -29.88
CA SER A 117 9.78 -6.56 -30.41
C SER A 117 8.88 -5.96 -29.34
N ARG A 118 9.00 -6.42 -28.08
CA ARG A 118 8.15 -5.99 -26.97
C ARG A 118 8.93 -5.79 -25.67
N ILE A 119 8.35 -4.98 -24.79
CA ILE A 119 8.80 -4.76 -23.42
C ILE A 119 7.69 -5.25 -22.50
N VAL A 120 8.03 -6.12 -21.54
CA VAL A 120 7.12 -6.69 -20.53
C VAL A 120 7.35 -5.98 -19.20
N PHE A 121 6.27 -5.63 -18.50
CA PHE A 121 6.33 -4.88 -17.24
C PHE A 121 5.10 -5.16 -16.36
N PRO A 122 5.21 -5.05 -15.03
CA PRO A 122 4.07 -5.14 -14.12
C PRO A 122 3.25 -3.85 -14.12
N VAL A 123 1.95 -3.99 -13.88
CA VAL A 123 0.98 -2.88 -13.79
C VAL A 123 0.08 -3.09 -12.57
N ALA A 124 -0.08 -2.06 -11.76
CA ALA A 124 -1.09 -1.99 -10.71
C ALA A 124 -2.43 -1.57 -11.31
N LEU A 125 -3.47 -2.37 -11.09
CA LEU A 125 -4.79 -2.14 -11.68
C LEU A 125 -5.90 -2.73 -10.82
N GLN A 126 -6.71 -1.88 -10.18
CA GLN A 126 -7.91 -2.28 -9.45
C GLN A 126 -7.67 -3.43 -8.46
N GLY A 127 -6.76 -3.20 -7.50
CA GLY A 127 -6.42 -4.18 -6.47
C GLY A 127 -5.72 -5.43 -7.00
N ARG A 128 -5.03 -5.34 -8.12
CA ARG A 128 -4.29 -6.44 -8.75
C ARG A 128 -2.93 -5.97 -9.24
N THR A 129 -1.98 -6.88 -9.32
CA THR A 129 -0.76 -6.68 -10.11
C THR A 129 -0.76 -7.65 -11.25
N GLU A 130 -0.72 -7.14 -12.47
CA GLU A 130 -0.77 -7.86 -13.73
C GLU A 130 0.55 -7.69 -14.49
N LEU A 131 0.86 -8.57 -15.45
CA LEU A 131 1.92 -8.33 -16.43
C LEU A 131 1.32 -7.89 -17.76
N TRP A 132 1.84 -6.80 -18.26
CA TRP A 132 1.49 -6.22 -19.55
C TRP A 132 2.72 -6.16 -20.44
N SER A 133 2.53 -5.95 -21.72
CA SER A 133 3.60 -5.68 -22.66
C SER A 133 3.21 -4.59 -23.65
N CYS A 134 4.21 -3.88 -24.16
CA CYS A 134 4.00 -2.98 -25.29
C CYS A 134 5.10 -3.13 -26.32
N ASP A 135 4.81 -2.77 -27.58
CA ASP A 135 5.84 -2.66 -28.61
C ASP A 135 6.72 -1.41 -28.38
N ALA A 136 7.91 -1.40 -29.00
CA ALA A 136 8.82 -0.27 -28.91
C ALA A 136 8.26 1.02 -29.54
N ALA A 137 7.15 0.96 -30.26
CA ALA A 137 6.45 2.14 -30.78
C ALA A 137 5.44 2.72 -29.78
N GLY A 138 5.05 1.97 -28.73
CA GLY A 138 4.02 2.37 -27.77
C GLY A 138 2.60 2.30 -28.34
N THR A 139 2.40 1.55 -29.43
CA THR A 139 1.13 1.51 -30.15
C THR A 139 0.27 0.29 -29.83
N SER A 140 0.87 -0.75 -29.25
CA SER A 140 0.20 -2.03 -29.00
C SER A 140 0.44 -2.50 -27.56
N LEU A 141 -0.45 -2.09 -26.64
CA LEU A 141 -0.51 -2.62 -25.27
C LEU A 141 -1.24 -3.96 -25.26
N ARG A 142 -0.76 -4.93 -24.46
CA ARG A 142 -1.37 -6.26 -24.30
C ARG A 142 -1.24 -6.73 -22.86
N GLU A 143 -2.29 -7.39 -22.39
CA GLU A 143 -2.32 -8.14 -21.14
C GLU A 143 -1.66 -9.51 -21.34
N GLU A 144 -0.62 -9.80 -20.57
CA GLU A 144 0.11 -11.06 -20.67
C GLU A 144 -0.26 -12.02 -19.52
N VAL A 145 -0.35 -11.51 -18.30
CA VAL A 145 -0.81 -12.27 -17.12
C VAL A 145 -1.80 -11.43 -16.34
N THR A 146 -3.02 -11.91 -16.19
CA THR A 146 -4.12 -11.23 -15.49
C THR A 146 -4.74 -12.11 -14.41
N GLY A 147 -5.65 -11.55 -13.65
CA GLY A 147 -6.48 -12.25 -12.66
C GLY A 147 -6.44 -11.61 -11.28
N ASN A 148 -7.42 -11.98 -10.43
CA ASN A 148 -7.56 -11.46 -9.07
C ASN A 148 -6.42 -11.97 -8.17
N ARG A 149 -5.26 -11.34 -8.28
CA ARG A 149 -4.04 -11.69 -7.55
C ARG A 149 -3.05 -10.54 -7.52
N GLN A 150 -2.10 -10.62 -6.60
CA GLN A 150 -0.89 -9.83 -6.58
C GLN A 150 0.24 -10.65 -7.21
N LEU A 151 0.74 -10.23 -8.37
CA LEU A 151 1.97 -10.76 -8.95
C LEU A 151 3.13 -9.91 -8.42
N TYR A 152 4.10 -10.53 -7.74
CA TYR A 152 5.12 -9.80 -7.02
C TYR A 152 6.55 -10.11 -7.43
N ASP A 153 6.75 -11.11 -8.28
CA ASP A 153 8.05 -11.46 -8.86
C ASP A 153 7.84 -12.21 -10.15
N TRP A 154 8.72 -12.05 -11.12
CA TRP A 154 8.58 -12.70 -12.42
C TRP A 154 9.89 -12.71 -13.21
N SER A 155 9.96 -13.59 -14.20
CA SER A 155 11.03 -13.62 -15.19
C SER A 155 10.51 -14.10 -16.54
N LEU A 156 11.17 -13.66 -17.62
CA LEU A 156 10.89 -14.07 -18.98
C LEU A 156 12.07 -14.79 -19.57
N ALA A 157 11.84 -15.94 -20.20
CA ALA A 157 12.86 -16.69 -20.96
C ALA A 157 12.23 -17.26 -22.22
N GLY A 158 12.66 -16.79 -23.39
CA GLY A 158 12.05 -17.11 -24.67
C GLY A 158 10.56 -16.77 -24.67
N THR A 159 9.72 -17.81 -24.78
CA THR A 159 8.24 -17.66 -24.76
C THR A 159 7.60 -18.08 -23.43
N THR A 160 8.39 -18.27 -22.38
CA THR A 160 7.90 -18.69 -21.06
C THR A 160 8.01 -17.57 -20.05
N ILE A 161 6.90 -17.27 -19.37
CA ILE A 161 6.85 -16.39 -18.21
C ILE A 161 6.75 -17.27 -16.96
N ALA A 162 7.72 -17.16 -16.06
CA ALA A 162 7.64 -17.67 -14.70
C ALA A 162 7.33 -16.51 -13.76
N PHE A 163 6.42 -16.71 -12.81
CA PHE A 163 6.06 -15.65 -11.86
C PHE A 163 5.64 -16.21 -10.51
N ALA A 164 5.74 -15.39 -9.49
CA ALA A 164 5.22 -15.68 -8.16
C ALA A 164 4.04 -14.74 -7.87
N ALA A 165 2.94 -15.31 -7.41
CA ALA A 165 1.72 -14.56 -7.13
C ALA A 165 1.04 -15.04 -5.84
N ALA A 166 0.37 -14.11 -5.17
CA ALA A 166 -0.54 -14.34 -4.04
C ALA A 166 -1.98 -14.08 -4.48
N ASP A 167 -2.92 -14.85 -3.97
CA ASP A 167 -4.35 -14.60 -4.06
C ASP A 167 -4.96 -14.50 -2.64
N PRO A 168 -6.25 -14.20 -2.46
CA PRO A 168 -6.85 -14.05 -1.12
C PRO A 168 -6.71 -15.25 -0.19
N THR A 169 -6.44 -16.44 -0.72
CA THR A 169 -6.35 -17.70 0.04
C THR A 169 -4.96 -18.29 0.06
N THR A 170 -4.04 -17.80 -0.81
CA THR A 170 -2.69 -18.33 -0.98
C THR A 170 -1.67 -17.20 -0.78
N PRO A 171 -0.76 -17.28 0.23
CA PRO A 171 0.21 -16.23 0.53
C PRO A 171 1.29 -16.08 -0.55
N GLY A 172 1.37 -17.00 -1.49
CA GLY A 172 2.23 -16.99 -2.64
C GLY A 172 2.52 -18.38 -3.17
N ALA A 173 2.53 -18.50 -4.49
CA ALA A 173 2.89 -19.70 -5.21
C ALA A 173 3.63 -19.35 -6.50
N PRO A 174 4.60 -20.18 -6.94
CA PRO A 174 5.21 -20.04 -8.26
C PRO A 174 4.31 -20.62 -9.35
N TRP A 175 4.28 -19.90 -10.46
CA TRP A 175 3.53 -20.23 -11.67
C TRP A 175 4.48 -20.22 -12.86
N ALA A 176 4.15 -20.98 -13.89
CA ALA A 176 4.78 -20.88 -15.19
C ALA A 176 3.71 -20.97 -16.29
N ARG A 177 3.81 -20.13 -17.32
CA ARG A 177 2.93 -20.17 -18.48
C ARG A 177 3.67 -19.85 -19.76
N GLY A 178 3.22 -20.43 -20.83
CA GLY A 178 3.68 -20.04 -22.18
C GLY A 178 3.10 -18.70 -22.61
N TRP A 179 3.79 -18.02 -23.50
CA TRP A 179 3.30 -16.82 -24.18
C TRP A 179 2.02 -17.17 -24.96
N GLY A 180 0.91 -16.52 -24.60
CA GLY A 180 -0.38 -16.80 -25.24
C GLY A 180 -1.30 -17.80 -24.54
N GLY A 181 -0.93 -18.34 -23.40
CA GLY A 181 -1.85 -19.11 -22.53
C GLY A 181 -1.28 -20.41 -21.95
N GLY A 182 -2.13 -21.06 -21.16
CA GLY A 182 -1.78 -22.25 -20.39
C GLY A 182 -0.83 -21.95 -19.23
N GLY A 183 -1.00 -22.57 -18.10
CA GLY A 183 -0.11 -22.38 -16.95
C GLY A 183 -0.26 -23.49 -15.94
N CYS A 184 0.79 -23.69 -15.13
CA CYS A 184 0.75 -24.60 -14.01
C CYS A 184 1.17 -23.87 -12.72
N GLU A 185 0.48 -24.18 -11.65
CA GLU A 185 0.80 -23.73 -10.29
C GLU A 185 1.56 -24.82 -9.55
N THR A 186 2.55 -24.40 -8.79
CA THR A 186 3.25 -25.30 -7.85
C THR A 186 2.75 -25.11 -6.44
N ALA A 187 2.19 -26.15 -5.84
CA ALA A 187 1.70 -26.09 -4.46
C ALA A 187 2.86 -26.08 -3.47
N VAL A 188 3.24 -24.90 -2.98
CA VAL A 188 4.35 -24.73 -2.02
C VAL A 188 3.89 -24.63 -0.56
N ASN A 189 2.60 -24.42 -0.31
CA ASN A 189 2.00 -24.28 1.03
C ASN A 189 0.90 -25.33 1.28
N PRO A 190 1.19 -26.65 1.21
CA PRO A 190 0.16 -27.68 1.28
C PRO A 190 -0.59 -27.69 2.62
N PHE A 191 0.00 -27.23 3.72
CA PHE A 191 -0.62 -27.13 5.04
C PHE A 191 -1.85 -26.18 5.06
N LEU A 192 -1.94 -25.21 4.15
CA LEU A 192 -3.10 -24.31 4.06
C LEU A 192 -4.37 -25.06 3.66
N ARG A 193 -4.26 -26.21 2.95
CA ARG A 193 -5.42 -27.04 2.61
C ARG A 193 -6.10 -27.65 3.84
N GLU A 194 -5.38 -27.75 4.95
CA GLU A 194 -5.85 -28.24 6.24
C GLU A 194 -6.34 -27.12 7.15
N ARG A 195 -6.25 -25.86 6.68
CA ARG A 195 -6.65 -24.67 7.44
C ARG A 195 -7.90 -24.05 6.83
N ARG A 196 -8.69 -23.42 7.69
CA ARG A 196 -9.81 -22.59 7.25
C ARG A 196 -9.30 -21.19 6.95
N VAL A 197 -9.20 -20.87 5.67
CA VAL A 197 -8.79 -19.57 5.19
C VAL A 197 -10.04 -18.80 4.75
N ALA A 198 -10.23 -17.60 5.27
CA ALA A 198 -11.34 -16.75 4.89
C ALA A 198 -11.16 -16.25 3.45
N VAL A 199 -12.24 -16.29 2.67
CA VAL A 199 -12.22 -15.82 1.28
C VAL A 199 -12.69 -14.38 1.22
N ALA A 200 -11.91 -13.52 0.58
CA ALA A 200 -12.30 -12.14 0.35
C ALA A 200 -13.41 -12.08 -0.71
N GLY A 201 -14.51 -11.45 -0.36
CA GLY A 201 -15.56 -11.06 -1.32
C GLY A 201 -15.36 -9.62 -1.74
N GLY A 202 -15.37 -9.34 -3.04
CA GLY A 202 -15.31 -7.97 -3.56
C GLY A 202 -16.49 -7.13 -3.08
N TRP A 203 -16.24 -5.85 -2.84
CA TRP A 203 -17.21 -4.86 -2.41
C TRP A 203 -17.06 -3.60 -3.23
N GLU A 204 -18.13 -3.18 -3.85
CA GLU A 204 -18.20 -1.93 -4.61
C GLU A 204 -19.07 -0.93 -3.86
N CYS A 205 -18.60 0.28 -3.73
CA CYS A 205 -19.34 1.39 -3.14
C CYS A 205 -19.05 2.69 -3.91
N THR A 206 -19.84 3.72 -3.61
CA THR A 206 -19.74 5.01 -4.30
C THR A 206 -19.49 6.09 -3.27
N ALA A 207 -18.45 6.87 -3.47
CA ALA A 207 -18.12 8.03 -2.67
C ALA A 207 -19.23 9.10 -2.77
N VAL A 208 -19.25 10.05 -1.83
CA VAL A 208 -20.24 11.14 -1.80
C VAL A 208 -20.25 11.96 -3.11
N ASP A 209 -19.11 12.09 -3.78
CA ASP A 209 -18.97 12.82 -5.04
C ASP A 209 -19.16 11.95 -6.30
N GLY A 210 -19.65 10.71 -6.13
CA GLY A 210 -19.98 9.81 -7.23
C GLY A 210 -18.83 8.97 -7.77
N ARG A 211 -17.64 8.99 -7.13
CA ARG A 211 -16.53 8.12 -7.49
C ARG A 211 -16.80 6.68 -7.08
N GLU A 212 -16.48 5.74 -7.95
CA GLU A 212 -16.50 4.32 -7.62
C GLU A 212 -15.31 3.98 -6.73
N LEU A 213 -15.58 3.22 -5.66
CA LEU A 213 -14.58 2.73 -4.72
C LEU A 213 -14.66 1.21 -4.68
N GLU A 214 -13.50 0.56 -4.70
CA GLU A 214 -13.38 -0.90 -4.56
C GLU A 214 -12.87 -1.25 -3.17
N GLY A 215 -13.41 -2.34 -2.63
CA GLY A 215 -12.99 -2.89 -1.35
C GLY A 215 -13.30 -4.38 -1.25
N TRP A 216 -13.09 -4.94 -0.08
CA TRP A 216 -13.29 -6.36 0.18
C TRP A 216 -13.82 -6.59 1.57
N LEU A 217 -14.55 -7.69 1.71
CA LEU A 217 -15.04 -8.17 2.99
C LEU A 217 -14.61 -9.62 3.19
N LEU A 218 -13.80 -9.88 4.22
CA LEU A 218 -13.56 -11.22 4.72
C LEU A 218 -14.60 -11.57 5.75
N LYS A 219 -15.19 -12.76 5.61
CA LYS A 219 -16.17 -13.30 6.56
C LYS A 219 -15.53 -14.40 7.40
N PRO A 220 -15.79 -14.44 8.71
CA PRO A 220 -15.26 -15.48 9.58
C PRO A 220 -15.85 -16.87 9.25
N ASP A 221 -15.16 -17.91 9.69
CA ASP A 221 -15.70 -19.27 9.59
C ASP A 221 -17.02 -19.40 10.34
N GLY A 222 -17.98 -20.14 9.75
CA GLY A 222 -19.32 -20.27 10.30
C GLY A 222 -20.16 -18.99 10.21
N PHE A 223 -19.81 -18.07 9.31
CA PHE A 223 -20.58 -16.85 9.09
C PHE A 223 -22.06 -17.16 8.78
N ASP A 224 -22.96 -16.52 9.53
CA ASP A 224 -24.41 -16.58 9.36
C ASP A 224 -24.95 -15.16 9.16
N PRO A 225 -25.58 -14.83 8.03
CA PRO A 225 -26.11 -13.49 7.76
C PRO A 225 -27.31 -13.12 8.66
N ALA A 226 -27.91 -14.08 9.37
CA ALA A 226 -28.99 -13.82 10.33
C ALA A 226 -28.47 -13.29 11.68
N ARG A 227 -27.17 -13.37 11.92
CA ARG A 227 -26.53 -12.92 13.17
C ARG A 227 -25.84 -11.58 12.98
N LYS A 228 -25.66 -10.84 14.09
CA LYS A 228 -24.85 -9.63 14.14
C LYS A 228 -23.39 -9.96 14.45
N TRP A 229 -22.48 -9.42 13.66
CA TRP A 229 -21.05 -9.70 13.73
C TRP A 229 -20.24 -8.44 14.05
N PRO A 230 -19.23 -8.52 14.92
CA PRO A 230 -18.27 -7.44 15.10
C PRO A 230 -17.45 -7.28 13.82
N LEU A 231 -17.06 -6.03 13.53
CA LEU A 231 -16.29 -5.69 12.34
C LEU A 231 -15.03 -4.92 12.72
N VAL A 232 -13.93 -5.24 12.06
CA VAL A 232 -12.71 -4.44 12.03
C VAL A 232 -12.55 -3.85 10.62
N MET A 233 -12.49 -2.52 10.53
CA MET A 233 -12.14 -1.81 9.32
C MET A 233 -10.63 -1.60 9.28
N GLU A 234 -9.98 -2.03 8.21
CA GLU A 234 -8.55 -1.90 8.00
C GLU A 234 -8.25 -0.88 6.90
N ILE A 235 -7.23 -0.04 7.14
CA ILE A 235 -6.85 1.07 6.27
C ILE A 235 -5.39 0.90 5.84
N HIS A 236 -5.14 0.89 4.53
CA HIS A 236 -3.79 0.70 4.01
C HIS A 236 -2.89 1.92 4.21
N GLY A 237 -1.59 1.69 4.10
CA GLY A 237 -0.57 2.73 4.08
C GLY A 237 -0.35 3.31 2.68
N GLY A 238 0.48 4.31 2.59
CA GLY A 238 0.82 5.01 1.36
C GLY A 238 0.74 6.51 1.56
N PRO A 239 -0.31 7.22 1.08
CA PRO A 239 -1.63 6.79 0.59
C PRO A 239 -1.64 6.12 -0.79
N HIS A 240 -0.57 6.24 -1.58
CA HIS A 240 -0.47 5.78 -2.96
C HIS A 240 -0.09 4.29 -3.08
N GLY A 241 -0.42 3.47 -2.06
CA GLY A 241 -0.51 2.04 -2.17
C GLY A 241 -1.95 1.62 -2.48
N GLU A 242 -2.20 0.31 -2.50
CA GLU A 242 -3.54 -0.24 -2.60
C GLU A 242 -3.66 -1.54 -1.81
N TYR A 243 -4.83 -1.82 -1.23
CA TYR A 243 -5.20 -3.18 -0.88
C TYR A 243 -5.60 -3.94 -2.15
N SER A 244 -5.48 -5.26 -2.09
CA SER A 244 -5.57 -6.07 -3.30
C SER A 244 -6.23 -7.42 -3.05
N TRP A 245 -6.45 -8.15 -4.15
CA TRP A 245 -6.80 -9.57 -4.14
C TRP A 245 -5.61 -10.43 -3.73
N ALA A 246 -5.02 -10.16 -2.58
CA ALA A 246 -3.88 -10.89 -2.05
C ALA A 246 -4.13 -11.40 -0.64
N PHE A 247 -3.38 -12.43 -0.25
CA PHE A 247 -3.39 -12.93 1.12
C PHE A 247 -2.82 -11.86 2.05
N PHE A 248 -3.58 -11.50 3.08
CA PHE A 248 -3.12 -10.63 4.15
C PHE A 248 -3.23 -11.38 5.48
N HIS A 249 -2.10 -11.68 6.11
CA HIS A 249 -2.06 -12.58 7.26
C HIS A 249 -2.82 -12.01 8.47
N GLU A 250 -2.67 -10.72 8.75
CA GLU A 250 -3.40 -10.04 9.83
C GLU A 250 -4.92 -10.17 9.65
N PHE A 251 -5.43 -10.01 8.43
CA PHE A 251 -6.85 -10.14 8.13
C PHE A 251 -7.33 -11.57 8.34
N GLN A 252 -6.52 -12.55 7.97
CA GLN A 252 -6.84 -13.96 8.23
C GLN A 252 -6.86 -14.28 9.73
N VAL A 253 -5.95 -13.69 10.52
CA VAL A 253 -5.94 -13.82 11.98
C VAL A 253 -7.21 -13.22 12.59
N LEU A 254 -7.63 -12.03 12.17
CA LEU A 254 -8.84 -11.37 12.65
C LEU A 254 -10.09 -12.15 12.25
N ALA A 255 -10.21 -12.55 10.98
CA ALA A 255 -11.33 -13.36 10.51
C ALA A 255 -11.39 -14.73 11.21
N GLY A 256 -10.24 -15.37 11.44
CA GLY A 256 -10.12 -16.61 12.20
C GLY A 256 -10.54 -16.48 13.68
N GLN A 257 -10.53 -15.26 14.23
CA GLN A 257 -11.06 -14.97 15.56
C GLN A 257 -12.55 -14.60 15.58
N GLY A 258 -13.20 -14.53 14.41
CA GLY A 258 -14.64 -14.31 14.30
C GLY A 258 -15.03 -12.86 13.96
N TYR A 259 -14.11 -12.04 13.47
CA TYR A 259 -14.43 -10.69 12.98
C TYR A 259 -14.77 -10.70 11.49
N LEU A 260 -15.70 -9.86 11.10
CA LEU A 260 -15.73 -9.35 9.74
C LEU A 260 -14.53 -8.42 9.57
N VAL A 261 -13.77 -8.58 8.49
CA VAL A 261 -12.67 -7.66 8.17
C VAL A 261 -13.01 -6.95 6.87
N PHE A 262 -13.15 -5.63 6.96
CA PHE A 262 -13.54 -4.78 5.85
C PHE A 262 -12.39 -3.82 5.50
N TYR A 263 -12.06 -3.74 4.23
CA TYR A 263 -11.03 -2.84 3.75
C TYR A 263 -11.37 -2.33 2.36
N VAL A 264 -11.01 -1.07 2.10
CA VAL A 264 -11.38 -0.31 0.89
C VAL A 264 -10.16 0.46 0.40
N ASN A 265 -10.10 0.71 -0.88
CA ASN A 265 -9.17 1.64 -1.51
C ASN A 265 -9.85 3.01 -1.66
N PRO A 266 -9.60 3.96 -0.73
CA PRO A 266 -10.11 5.32 -0.85
C PRO A 266 -9.35 6.06 -1.94
N ARG A 267 -9.83 7.25 -2.34
CA ARG A 267 -9.04 8.15 -3.18
C ARG A 267 -7.64 8.35 -2.62
N GLY A 268 -6.65 8.46 -3.49
CA GLY A 268 -5.24 8.40 -3.13
C GLY A 268 -4.61 7.06 -3.46
N SER A 269 -5.39 5.97 -3.49
CA SER A 269 -4.89 4.63 -3.83
C SER A 269 -4.42 4.55 -5.29
N CYS A 270 -3.38 3.73 -5.53
CA CYS A 270 -2.90 3.39 -6.86
C CYS A 270 -3.87 2.46 -7.60
N GLY A 271 -3.73 2.32 -8.92
CA GLY A 271 -4.47 1.33 -9.71
C GLY A 271 -5.86 1.77 -10.20
N TYR A 272 -6.33 2.96 -9.85
CA TYR A 272 -7.68 3.49 -10.20
C TYR A 272 -7.62 4.73 -11.08
N GLY A 273 -6.51 4.98 -11.75
CA GLY A 273 -6.26 6.16 -12.56
C GLY A 273 -5.44 7.23 -11.81
N GLU A 274 -4.60 7.97 -12.56
CA GLU A 274 -3.71 8.98 -11.98
C GLU A 274 -4.50 10.11 -11.28
N ALA A 275 -5.66 10.48 -11.83
CA ALA A 275 -6.55 11.47 -11.22
C ALA A 275 -7.15 10.99 -9.89
N PHE A 276 -7.38 9.69 -9.73
CA PHE A 276 -7.83 9.10 -8.47
C PHE A 276 -6.71 9.10 -7.44
N GLN A 277 -5.49 8.74 -7.84
CA GLN A 277 -4.31 8.77 -6.96
C GLN A 277 -3.98 10.18 -6.49
N LYS A 278 -4.02 11.18 -7.38
CA LYS A 278 -3.78 12.59 -7.04
C LYS A 278 -4.88 13.23 -6.16
N ALA A 279 -6.05 12.61 -6.06
CA ALA A 279 -7.21 13.23 -5.43
C ALA A 279 -7.14 13.38 -3.90
N CYS A 280 -6.14 12.79 -3.22
CA CYS A 280 -5.88 13.01 -1.80
C CYS A 280 -4.74 14.00 -1.53
N VAL A 281 -3.96 14.37 -2.54
CA VAL A 281 -2.85 15.34 -2.41
C VAL A 281 -3.42 16.66 -1.87
N LEU A 282 -2.75 17.23 -0.88
CA LEU A 282 -3.17 18.43 -0.15
C LEU A 282 -4.47 18.28 0.67
N ASP A 283 -5.04 17.06 0.77
CA ASP A 283 -6.36 16.84 1.41
C ASP A 283 -6.41 15.62 2.33
N TRP A 284 -5.27 15.19 2.89
CA TRP A 284 -5.24 14.08 3.84
C TRP A 284 -6.17 14.32 5.04
N GLY A 285 -7.03 13.36 5.35
CA GLY A 285 -8.06 13.48 6.37
C GLY A 285 -9.32 14.22 5.90
N GLY A 286 -9.37 14.61 4.62
CA GLY A 286 -10.54 15.23 3.99
C GLY A 286 -11.44 14.20 3.31
N LYS A 287 -11.45 14.20 1.98
CA LYS A 287 -12.33 13.32 1.21
C LYS A 287 -11.93 11.84 1.24
N ASP A 288 -10.68 11.52 1.51
CA ASP A 288 -10.21 10.16 1.78
C ASP A 288 -10.86 9.58 3.06
N TYR A 289 -11.01 10.40 4.11
CA TYR A 289 -11.79 10.05 5.30
C TYR A 289 -13.28 9.87 4.97
N GLU A 290 -13.87 10.77 4.17
CA GLU A 290 -15.27 10.65 3.74
C GLU A 290 -15.51 9.35 2.95
N ASP A 291 -14.58 8.95 2.06
CA ASP A 291 -14.65 7.72 1.30
C ASP A 291 -14.73 6.50 2.23
N LEU A 292 -13.86 6.43 3.23
CA LEU A 292 -13.82 5.33 4.20
C LEU A 292 -15.11 5.24 5.02
N MET A 293 -15.58 6.37 5.55
CA MET A 293 -16.79 6.40 6.38
C MET A 293 -18.04 6.10 5.57
N THR A 294 -18.16 6.63 4.35
CA THR A 294 -19.26 6.33 3.43
C THR A 294 -19.29 4.87 3.02
N SER A 295 -18.10 4.27 2.78
CA SER A 295 -18.01 2.84 2.46
C SER A 295 -18.50 1.96 3.60
N LEU A 296 -18.14 2.29 4.84
CA LEU A 296 -18.62 1.58 6.03
C LEU A 296 -20.14 1.74 6.20
N ASP A 297 -20.68 2.94 6.00
CA ASP A 297 -22.12 3.18 6.07
C ASP A 297 -22.88 2.35 5.05
N GLN A 298 -22.43 2.35 3.80
CA GLN A 298 -23.05 1.54 2.74
C GLN A 298 -22.94 0.04 3.03
N LEU A 299 -21.84 -0.43 3.62
CA LEU A 299 -21.73 -1.84 4.04
C LEU A 299 -22.79 -2.18 5.10
N MET A 300 -22.92 -1.34 6.12
CA MET A 300 -23.88 -1.57 7.20
C MET A 300 -25.34 -1.54 6.70
N ASP A 301 -25.65 -0.57 5.83
CA ASP A 301 -27.00 -0.42 5.29
C ASP A 301 -27.43 -1.56 4.36
N ARG A 302 -26.50 -2.02 3.50
CA ARG A 302 -26.80 -3.08 2.52
C ARG A 302 -26.84 -4.49 3.11
N THR A 303 -26.14 -4.73 4.22
CA THR A 303 -25.93 -6.11 4.70
C THR A 303 -26.76 -6.45 5.93
N GLY A 304 -26.98 -5.52 6.82
CA GLY A 304 -27.76 -5.73 8.04
C GLY A 304 -27.11 -6.66 9.08
N TYR A 305 -26.02 -7.34 8.79
CA TYR A 305 -25.34 -8.25 9.73
C TYR A 305 -24.15 -7.65 10.48
N VAL A 306 -23.75 -6.42 10.16
CA VAL A 306 -22.71 -5.71 10.92
C VAL A 306 -23.30 -5.20 12.24
N ASP A 307 -22.58 -5.40 13.34
CA ASP A 307 -22.96 -4.85 14.65
C ASP A 307 -22.31 -3.47 14.84
N GLY A 308 -23.11 -2.43 14.73
CA GLY A 308 -22.64 -1.04 14.88
C GLY A 308 -22.10 -0.71 16.28
N ASP A 309 -22.42 -1.51 17.29
CA ASP A 309 -21.88 -1.35 18.65
C ASP A 309 -20.54 -2.06 18.87
N ARG A 310 -20.08 -2.86 17.88
CA ARG A 310 -18.83 -3.64 17.94
C ARG A 310 -17.96 -3.38 16.72
N LEU A 311 -17.67 -2.10 16.45
CA LEU A 311 -16.79 -1.65 15.38
C LEU A 311 -15.39 -1.41 15.90
N GLY A 312 -14.39 -1.97 15.23
CA GLY A 312 -12.98 -1.68 15.39
C GLY A 312 -12.41 -1.00 14.14
N VAL A 313 -11.33 -0.26 14.28
CA VAL A 313 -10.59 0.35 13.16
C VAL A 313 -9.09 0.17 13.39
N GLY A 314 -8.35 -0.10 12.32
CA GLY A 314 -6.90 -0.24 12.37
C GLY A 314 -6.23 0.14 11.06
N GLY A 315 -4.93 0.37 11.13
CA GLY A 315 -4.11 0.66 9.97
C GLY A 315 -2.69 1.04 10.33
N GLY A 316 -1.81 1.03 9.32
CA GLY A 316 -0.40 1.37 9.50
C GLY A 316 0.06 2.48 8.57
N SER A 317 1.05 3.28 9.02
CA SER A 317 1.58 4.40 8.23
C SER A 317 0.48 5.44 7.95
N PHE A 318 0.19 5.78 6.70
CA PHE A 318 -0.99 6.58 6.35
C PHE A 318 -2.28 5.98 6.94
N GLY A 319 -2.47 4.65 6.92
CA GLY A 319 -3.62 4.02 7.58
C GLY A 319 -3.62 4.21 9.10
N GLY A 320 -2.46 4.30 9.73
CA GLY A 320 -2.32 4.66 11.14
C GLY A 320 -2.64 6.12 11.43
N PHE A 321 -2.18 7.03 10.55
CA PHE A 321 -2.60 8.44 10.55
C PHE A 321 -4.13 8.55 10.46
N MET A 322 -4.73 7.88 9.47
CA MET A 322 -6.17 7.89 9.25
C MET A 322 -6.94 7.27 10.43
N THR A 323 -6.40 6.23 11.06
CA THR A 323 -6.97 5.66 12.30
C THR A 323 -7.00 6.70 13.42
N ASN A 324 -5.88 7.42 13.66
CA ASN A 324 -5.81 8.50 14.64
C ASN A 324 -6.79 9.65 14.29
N TRP A 325 -6.90 9.97 13.00
CA TRP A 325 -7.83 10.99 12.50
C TRP A 325 -9.27 10.61 12.76
N ILE A 326 -9.67 9.40 12.38
CA ILE A 326 -11.03 8.87 12.56
C ILE A 326 -11.46 8.96 14.03
N VAL A 327 -10.63 8.45 14.96
CA VAL A 327 -11.01 8.45 16.39
C VAL A 327 -11.02 9.85 17.03
N GLY A 328 -10.39 10.83 16.38
CA GLY A 328 -10.49 12.25 16.74
C GLY A 328 -11.75 12.94 16.20
N HIS A 329 -12.50 12.30 15.28
CA HIS A 329 -13.66 12.88 14.60
C HIS A 329 -14.97 12.11 14.82
N THR A 330 -14.92 10.88 15.37
CA THR A 330 -16.12 10.08 15.63
C THR A 330 -15.93 9.07 16.78
N ASP A 331 -16.97 8.82 17.55
CA ASP A 331 -17.03 7.84 18.64
C ASP A 331 -17.64 6.49 18.21
N ARG A 332 -17.79 6.25 16.92
CA ARG A 332 -18.41 5.02 16.37
C ARG A 332 -17.64 3.77 16.75
N PHE A 333 -16.31 3.85 16.71
CA PHE A 333 -15.44 2.71 16.96
C PHE A 333 -15.23 2.50 18.46
N LYS A 334 -15.22 1.23 18.89
CA LYS A 334 -15.06 0.83 20.30
C LYS A 334 -13.65 0.34 20.61
N ALA A 335 -12.83 0.17 19.59
CA ALA A 335 -11.39 -0.12 19.68
C ALA A 335 -10.68 0.39 18.44
N ALA A 336 -9.47 0.90 18.62
CA ALA A 336 -8.62 1.34 17.52
C ALA A 336 -7.19 0.82 17.68
N VAL A 337 -6.54 0.51 16.55
CA VAL A 337 -5.13 0.09 16.49
C VAL A 337 -4.40 0.93 15.46
N SER A 338 -3.51 1.79 15.94
CA SER A 338 -2.70 2.66 15.09
C SER A 338 -1.25 2.18 15.09
N MET A 339 -0.74 1.83 13.92
CA MET A 339 0.57 1.21 13.75
C MET A 339 1.49 2.15 12.97
N ARG A 340 2.74 2.35 13.46
CA ARG A 340 3.77 3.15 12.74
C ARG A 340 3.18 4.41 12.09
N SER A 341 2.46 5.20 12.87
CA SER A 341 1.59 6.27 12.40
C SER A 341 2.18 7.66 12.58
N ILE A 342 1.57 8.62 11.89
CA ILE A 342 1.80 10.05 12.09
C ILE A 342 0.70 10.58 13.03
N ALA A 343 1.09 11.43 13.99
CA ALA A 343 0.19 12.14 14.89
C ALA A 343 0.28 13.66 14.71
N ASP A 344 1.46 14.19 14.43
CA ASP A 344 1.74 15.62 14.26
C ASP A 344 2.62 15.86 13.04
N PHE A 345 2.05 16.41 11.98
CA PHE A 345 2.80 16.77 10.78
C PHE A 345 3.84 17.88 11.00
N VAL A 346 3.67 18.73 12.02
CA VAL A 346 4.64 19.79 12.32
C VAL A 346 5.95 19.20 12.82
N SER A 347 5.89 18.16 13.66
CA SER A 347 7.07 17.48 14.20
C SER A 347 7.60 16.37 13.28
N ASP A 348 6.74 15.71 12.49
CA ASP A 348 7.13 14.66 11.54
C ASP A 348 7.91 15.18 10.33
N TYR A 349 7.51 16.31 9.81
CA TYR A 349 7.80 16.82 8.46
C TYR A 349 9.26 16.72 8.00
N ARG A 350 10.24 17.06 8.87
CA ARG A 350 11.68 16.97 8.54
C ARG A 350 12.43 15.93 9.39
N ALA A 351 11.71 15.23 10.25
CA ALA A 351 12.29 14.18 11.06
C ALA A 351 12.25 12.81 10.38
N CYS A 352 11.56 12.68 9.26
CA CYS A 352 11.40 11.45 8.50
C CYS A 352 12.38 11.34 7.31
N ASP A 353 12.52 10.13 6.77
CA ASP A 353 13.43 9.82 5.64
C ASP A 353 12.86 10.21 4.26
N ILE A 354 11.61 10.70 4.20
CA ILE A 354 10.92 11.12 2.96
C ILE A 354 10.46 12.58 3.01
N ALA A 355 11.21 13.45 3.66
CA ALA A 355 10.83 14.84 3.87
C ALA A 355 10.47 15.61 2.58
N LEU A 356 11.16 15.33 1.46
CA LEU A 356 10.86 15.93 0.16
C LEU A 356 9.52 15.49 -0.42
N TRP A 357 9.16 14.23 -0.22
CA TRP A 357 7.87 13.72 -0.62
C TRP A 357 6.74 14.43 0.15
N ASN A 358 6.96 14.71 1.44
CA ASN A 358 6.03 15.50 2.24
C ASN A 358 5.82 16.91 1.69
N ASP A 359 6.83 17.54 1.07
CA ASP A 359 6.69 18.85 0.41
C ASP A 359 5.64 18.79 -0.72
N GLN A 360 5.64 17.72 -1.49
CA GLN A 360 4.71 17.51 -2.59
C GLN A 360 3.31 17.17 -2.10
N GLU A 361 3.19 16.33 -1.07
CA GLU A 361 1.90 15.88 -0.52
C GLU A 361 1.18 16.98 0.26
N MET A 362 1.92 17.81 1.01
CA MET A 362 1.33 18.85 1.85
C MET A 362 1.32 20.24 1.20
N GLY A 363 2.13 20.46 0.16
CA GLY A 363 2.16 21.69 -0.64
C GLY A 363 2.72 22.92 0.07
N VAL A 364 3.15 22.77 1.33
CA VAL A 364 3.66 23.86 2.16
C VAL A 364 4.87 23.39 2.98
N LEU A 365 5.73 24.34 3.34
CA LEU A 365 6.85 24.07 4.25
C LEU A 365 6.38 24.34 5.69
N ASN A 366 6.69 23.45 6.61
CA ASN A 366 6.21 23.56 8.00
C ASN A 366 6.67 24.85 8.72
N TRP A 367 7.80 25.46 8.31
CA TRP A 367 8.26 26.74 8.88
C TRP A 367 7.65 27.98 8.19
N THR A 368 7.00 27.80 7.02
CA THR A 368 6.30 28.92 6.33
C THR A 368 4.81 28.94 6.67
N ASP A 369 4.21 27.77 6.82
CA ASP A 369 2.80 27.63 7.21
C ASP A 369 2.60 26.44 8.17
N PRO A 370 3.10 26.54 9.41
CA PRO A 370 2.91 25.48 10.42
C PRO A 370 1.42 25.28 10.77
N ARG A 371 0.56 26.26 10.50
CA ARG A 371 -0.86 26.18 10.79
C ARG A 371 -1.56 25.15 9.92
N SER A 372 -1.29 25.14 8.61
CA SER A 372 -1.87 24.16 7.70
C SER A 372 -1.47 22.72 8.08
N MET A 373 -0.22 22.53 8.53
CA MET A 373 0.24 21.23 9.03
C MET A 373 -0.48 20.81 10.32
N TRP A 374 -0.58 21.75 11.28
CA TRP A 374 -1.30 21.53 12.53
C TRP A 374 -2.76 21.19 12.31
N ASP A 375 -3.43 21.90 11.38
CA ASP A 375 -4.85 21.71 11.09
C ASP A 375 -5.16 20.31 10.53
N ARG A 376 -4.16 19.61 9.97
CA ARG A 376 -4.25 18.23 9.48
C ARG A 376 -3.65 17.20 10.44
N SER A 377 -3.08 17.63 11.56
CA SER A 377 -2.45 16.74 12.54
C SER A 377 -3.49 16.10 13.46
N PRO A 378 -3.57 14.76 13.56
CA PRO A 378 -4.51 14.08 14.46
C PRO A 378 -4.42 14.53 15.92
N ILE A 379 -3.22 14.85 16.41
CA ILE A 379 -3.00 15.29 17.80
C ILE A 379 -3.74 16.58 18.13
N ARG A 380 -4.06 17.42 17.17
CA ARG A 380 -4.92 18.60 17.35
C ARG A 380 -6.28 18.25 17.93
N PHE A 381 -6.78 17.08 17.61
CA PHE A 381 -8.10 16.58 18.00
C PHE A 381 -8.04 15.59 19.15
N VAL A 382 -6.91 15.51 19.86
CA VAL A 382 -6.67 14.52 20.92
C VAL A 382 -7.69 14.57 22.07
N GLU A 383 -8.26 15.75 22.37
CA GLU A 383 -9.30 15.91 23.38
C GLU A 383 -10.59 15.16 23.03
N ASN A 384 -10.87 14.99 21.74
CA ASN A 384 -12.03 14.27 21.22
C ASN A 384 -11.84 12.75 21.20
N ILE A 385 -10.62 12.25 21.38
CA ILE A 385 -10.36 10.81 21.31
C ILE A 385 -10.86 10.14 22.59
N HIS A 386 -11.98 9.45 22.49
CA HIS A 386 -12.58 8.63 23.54
C HIS A 386 -12.40 7.13 23.30
N THR A 387 -12.22 6.73 22.04
CA THR A 387 -11.99 5.33 21.65
C THR A 387 -10.70 4.80 22.26
N PRO A 388 -10.72 3.63 22.96
CA PRO A 388 -9.50 2.97 23.41
C PRO A 388 -8.52 2.73 22.26
N LEU A 389 -7.26 3.18 22.41
CA LEU A 389 -6.27 3.20 21.34
C LEU A 389 -5.04 2.36 21.68
N LEU A 390 -4.71 1.40 20.83
CA LEU A 390 -3.42 0.71 20.85
C LEU A 390 -2.50 1.36 19.81
N LEU A 391 -1.34 1.83 20.28
CA LEU A 391 -0.24 2.30 19.44
C LEU A 391 0.82 1.21 19.35
N THR A 392 1.25 0.83 18.15
CA THR A 392 2.38 -0.09 17.95
C THR A 392 3.43 0.54 17.05
N HIS A 393 4.71 0.54 17.45
CA HIS A 393 5.74 1.26 16.72
C HIS A 393 7.11 0.60 16.82
N GLY A 394 7.86 0.55 15.72
CA GLY A 394 9.26 0.16 15.68
C GLY A 394 10.16 1.30 16.19
N GLU A 395 11.17 1.00 17.02
CA GLU A 395 12.05 2.04 17.55
C GLU A 395 13.03 2.61 16.52
N MET A 396 13.27 1.85 15.44
CA MET A 396 14.14 2.24 14.32
C MET A 396 13.32 2.67 13.09
N ASP A 397 12.08 3.08 13.30
CA ASP A 397 11.24 3.63 12.23
C ASP A 397 11.71 5.04 11.87
N LEU A 398 12.29 5.18 10.68
CA LEU A 398 12.74 6.45 10.13
C LEU A 398 11.70 7.09 9.19
N ARG A 399 10.69 6.30 8.76
CA ARG A 399 9.62 6.75 7.88
C ARG A 399 8.56 7.55 8.64
N CYS A 400 8.08 7.00 9.74
CA CYS A 400 7.27 7.67 10.74
C CYS A 400 8.01 7.54 12.08
N PRO A 401 8.81 8.53 12.48
CA PRO A 401 9.64 8.39 13.67
C PRO A 401 8.84 8.12 14.94
N ILE A 402 9.37 7.30 15.85
CA ILE A 402 8.65 6.79 17.04
C ILE A 402 8.08 7.90 17.95
N HIS A 403 8.67 9.09 17.93
CA HIS A 403 8.16 10.23 18.73
C HIS A 403 6.72 10.58 18.35
N GLN A 404 6.25 10.28 17.14
CA GLN A 404 4.87 10.46 16.72
C GLN A 404 3.89 9.65 17.61
N ALA A 405 4.25 8.40 17.89
CA ALA A 405 3.46 7.57 18.82
C ALA A 405 3.63 8.02 20.29
N GLU A 406 4.82 8.47 20.68
CA GLU A 406 5.12 8.95 22.04
C GLU A 406 4.35 10.22 22.38
N GLU A 407 4.26 11.17 21.44
CA GLU A 407 3.49 12.42 21.59
C GLU A 407 2.00 12.13 21.81
N LEU A 408 1.39 11.32 20.92
CA LEU A 408 -0.02 10.96 21.02
C LEU A 408 -0.32 10.16 22.31
N PHE A 409 0.55 9.20 22.65
CA PHE A 409 0.47 8.45 23.89
C PHE A 409 0.51 9.36 25.11
N GLY A 410 1.50 10.28 25.17
CA GLY A 410 1.68 11.23 26.26
C GLY A 410 0.45 12.11 26.46
N ALA A 411 -0.08 12.68 25.36
CA ALA A 411 -1.27 13.53 25.39
C ALA A 411 -2.52 12.77 25.90
N LEU A 412 -2.76 11.56 25.38
CA LEU A 412 -3.89 10.73 25.83
C LEU A 412 -3.77 10.30 27.29
N ARG A 413 -2.54 10.03 27.78
CA ARG A 413 -2.29 9.73 29.21
C ARG A 413 -2.61 10.93 30.11
N VAL A 414 -2.25 12.15 29.71
CA VAL A 414 -2.60 13.39 30.44
C VAL A 414 -4.12 13.54 30.51
N LEU A 415 -4.83 13.25 29.44
CA LEU A 415 -6.28 13.28 29.37
C LEU A 415 -6.97 12.08 30.05
N ARG A 416 -6.19 11.15 30.64
CA ARG A 416 -6.66 9.91 31.28
C ARG A 416 -7.51 9.02 30.35
N ARG A 417 -7.17 9.02 29.06
CA ARG A 417 -7.79 8.14 28.08
C ARG A 417 -7.19 6.73 28.15
N GLU A 418 -7.94 5.72 27.71
CA GLU A 418 -7.45 4.35 27.62
C GLU A 418 -6.53 4.21 26.40
N VAL A 419 -5.23 4.12 26.64
CA VAL A 419 -4.20 4.01 25.61
C VAL A 419 -3.07 3.08 26.05
N GLU A 420 -2.59 2.23 25.14
CA GLU A 420 -1.37 1.45 25.31
C GLU A 420 -0.39 1.79 24.18
N LEU A 421 0.91 1.83 24.49
CA LEU A 421 1.99 1.95 23.51
C LEU A 421 2.88 0.70 23.61
N VAL A 422 2.94 -0.07 22.51
CA VAL A 422 3.84 -1.21 22.37
C VAL A 422 4.99 -0.81 21.45
N ARG A 423 6.19 -0.78 22.00
CA ARG A 423 7.43 -0.47 21.28
C ARG A 423 8.12 -1.75 20.88
N PHE A 424 8.63 -1.80 19.65
CA PHE A 424 9.39 -2.92 19.14
C PHE A 424 10.86 -2.49 18.93
N PRO A 425 11.77 -2.82 19.87
CA PRO A 425 13.18 -2.47 19.74
C PRO A 425 13.79 -3.02 18.46
N GLU A 426 14.71 -2.25 17.83
CA GLU A 426 15.42 -2.61 16.60
C GLU A 426 14.56 -2.83 15.35
N GLU A 427 13.23 -2.65 15.44
CA GLU A 427 12.33 -2.79 14.28
C GLU A 427 12.13 -1.45 13.58
N SER A 428 12.08 -1.56 12.25
CA SER A 428 11.83 -0.43 11.35
C SER A 428 10.34 -0.27 11.00
N HIS A 429 10.06 0.63 10.05
CA HIS A 429 8.72 0.80 9.46
C HIS A 429 8.16 -0.50 8.89
N ASP A 430 9.01 -1.45 8.51
CA ASP A 430 8.64 -2.72 7.88
C ASP A 430 8.41 -3.88 8.85
N LEU A 431 8.27 -3.62 10.15
CA LEU A 431 8.03 -4.64 11.18
C LEU A 431 7.03 -5.73 10.75
N SER A 432 5.89 -5.34 10.18
CA SER A 432 4.83 -6.29 9.77
C SER A 432 5.24 -7.20 8.61
N ARG A 433 6.19 -6.76 7.78
CA ARG A 433 6.60 -7.38 6.51
C ARG A 433 7.91 -8.15 6.62
N SER A 434 8.96 -7.49 7.12
CA SER A 434 10.33 -8.02 7.19
C SER A 434 10.91 -8.04 8.60
N GLY A 435 10.16 -7.63 9.62
CA GLY A 435 10.59 -7.68 11.01
C GLY A 435 10.85 -9.11 11.49
N ARG A 436 11.53 -9.22 12.61
CA ARG A 436 11.83 -10.52 13.23
C ARG A 436 10.54 -11.33 13.44
N PRO A 437 10.55 -12.64 13.15
CA PRO A 437 9.36 -13.49 13.24
C PRO A 437 8.67 -13.45 14.61
N ASP A 438 9.44 -13.46 15.72
CA ASP A 438 8.92 -13.39 17.07
C ASP A 438 8.17 -12.07 17.34
N ARG A 439 8.67 -10.95 16.81
CA ARG A 439 8.05 -9.63 16.94
C ARG A 439 6.83 -9.47 16.05
N ARG A 440 6.85 -10.05 14.86
CA ARG A 440 5.67 -10.13 13.98
C ARG A 440 4.53 -10.90 14.65
N ILE A 441 4.84 -12.02 15.31
CA ILE A 441 3.87 -12.81 16.09
C ILE A 441 3.34 -11.99 17.26
N GLU A 442 4.23 -11.35 18.05
CA GLU A 442 3.82 -10.52 19.19
C GLU A 442 2.92 -9.36 18.75
N ARG A 443 3.26 -8.69 17.63
CA ARG A 443 2.42 -7.63 17.05
C ARG A 443 1.00 -8.14 16.79
N LEU A 444 0.85 -9.27 16.10
CA LEU A 444 -0.47 -9.87 15.81
C LEU A 444 -1.22 -10.25 17.09
N ASN A 445 -0.52 -10.80 18.08
CA ASN A 445 -1.13 -11.14 19.37
C ASN A 445 -1.65 -9.91 20.12
N ARG A 446 -0.91 -8.77 20.07
CA ARG A 446 -1.34 -7.50 20.67
C ARG A 446 -2.57 -6.94 19.97
N ILE A 447 -2.58 -6.90 18.65
CA ILE A 447 -3.72 -6.44 17.83
C ILE A 447 -4.97 -7.27 18.13
N ALA A 448 -4.86 -8.58 17.98
CA ALA A 448 -5.96 -9.50 18.18
C ALA A 448 -6.48 -9.49 19.64
N GLY A 449 -5.57 -9.42 20.62
CA GLY A 449 -5.91 -9.29 22.04
C GLY A 449 -6.61 -7.98 22.36
N TRP A 450 -6.21 -6.87 21.71
CA TRP A 450 -6.81 -5.55 21.86
C TRP A 450 -8.26 -5.54 21.41
N PHE A 451 -8.55 -6.00 20.22
CA PHE A 451 -9.91 -6.08 19.69
C PHE A 451 -10.77 -7.04 20.51
N ARG A 452 -10.27 -8.26 20.83
CA ARG A 452 -11.02 -9.23 21.62
C ARG A 452 -11.48 -8.71 22.98
N LYS A 453 -10.67 -7.90 23.65
CA LYS A 453 -11.00 -7.30 24.96
C LYS A 453 -12.13 -6.28 24.85
N ARG A 454 -12.26 -5.54 23.74
CA ARG A 454 -13.14 -4.37 23.63
C ARG A 454 -14.34 -4.57 22.71
N ILE A 455 -14.20 -5.41 21.69
CA ILE A 455 -15.27 -5.80 20.76
C ILE A 455 -15.36 -7.33 20.72
N PRO A 456 -15.84 -7.97 21.80
CA PRO A 456 -15.88 -9.44 21.91
C PRO A 456 -16.74 -10.08 20.82
N VAL A 457 -16.34 -11.27 20.37
CA VAL A 457 -16.97 -11.99 19.24
C VAL A 457 -18.25 -12.73 19.65
N GLY A 458 -18.40 -13.14 20.93
CA GLY A 458 -19.59 -13.83 21.42
C GLY A 458 -20.86 -12.97 21.34
N GLU A 459 -22.03 -13.61 21.46
CA GLU A 459 -23.28 -12.88 21.66
C GLU A 459 -23.17 -12.06 22.96
N ARG A 460 -23.58 -10.78 22.93
CA ARG A 460 -23.79 -10.04 24.17
C ARG A 460 -24.83 -10.84 24.97
N GLU A 461 -24.46 -11.34 26.15
CA GLU A 461 -25.46 -11.67 27.15
C GLU A 461 -26.31 -10.40 27.33
N THR A 462 -27.52 -10.42 26.83
CA THR A 462 -28.50 -9.39 27.18
C THR A 462 -28.62 -9.49 28.69
N ALA A 463 -28.10 -8.48 29.41
CA ALA A 463 -28.38 -8.32 30.82
C ALA A 463 -29.90 -8.30 30.95
N THR A 464 -30.48 -9.45 31.22
CA THR A 464 -31.83 -9.52 31.71
C THR A 464 -31.85 -8.69 32.97
N ALA A 465 -32.51 -7.53 32.91
CA ALA A 465 -32.86 -6.74 34.05
C ALA A 465 -33.59 -7.72 35.00
N GLY A 466 -32.86 -8.16 36.02
CA GLY A 466 -33.44 -8.99 37.08
C GLY A 466 -34.62 -8.23 37.64
N ALA A 467 -35.78 -8.81 37.42
CA ALA A 467 -37.00 -8.38 38.04
C ALA A 467 -36.76 -8.30 39.56
N ALA A 468 -36.89 -7.09 40.07
CA ALA A 468 -37.20 -6.92 41.46
C ALA A 468 -38.51 -7.61 41.75
N GLY A 469 -38.46 -8.70 42.49
CA GLY A 469 -39.57 -9.43 42.98
C GLY A 469 -39.35 -9.78 44.44
N ASP A 470 -40.14 -9.12 45.27
CA ASP A 470 -40.48 -9.37 46.66
C ASP A 470 -39.38 -9.24 47.75
#